data_311672b9681780bab36bec0a56903693
#
_entry.id   311672b9681780bab36bec0a56903693
#
_cell.length_a   1.000
_cell.length_b   1.000
_cell.length_c   1.000
_cell.angle_alpha   90.00
_cell.angle_beta   90.00
_cell.angle_gamma   90.00
#
_symmetry.space_group_name_H-M   'P 1'
#
loop_
_entity.id
_entity.type
_entity.pdbx_description
1 polymer ?
#
loop_
_entity_poly.entity_id
_entity_poly.type
_entity_poly.pdbx_seq_one_letter_code
_entity_poly.pdbx_strand_id
1 'polypeptide(L)'
;MSHSAAALAPATSETAAAAEIVERFLVASMVPDPETAATFMAPDVAITFTGGRKFSHPRDATAFNAMRYKWVKKLMARTDVSPGNGETIVYNTGTLYGEWHDGTAFEGNRYVDRFVVRGGQIVQMDVWNDSAERVLVRMDIEA
;
A
#
# COMPACT_ATOMS: atom_id res chain seq x y z
N MET A 1 31.43 16.60 -11.85
CA MET A 1 30.93 15.90 -11.88
C MET A 1 30.29 15.44 -12.18
N SER A 2 30.45 15.21 -12.22
CA SER A 2 29.79 14.64 -12.45
C SER A 2 29.25 14.08 -12.35
N HIS A 3 28.78 13.97 -12.51
CA HIS A 3 28.10 13.26 -12.33
C HIS A 3 27.35 12.62 -12.74
N SER A 4 27.14 13.03 -13.22
CA SER A 4 26.33 12.11 -13.98
C SER A 4 25.88 10.89 -13.19
N ALA A 5 26.68 10.50 -12.35
CA ALA A 5 26.31 9.43 -11.46
C ALA A 5 25.08 9.78 -10.64
N ALA A 6 24.74 11.06 -10.63
CA ALA A 6 23.60 11.53 -9.86
C ALA A 6 22.29 10.90 -10.30
N ALA A 7 22.15 10.57 -11.59
CA ALA A 7 20.89 9.98 -12.10
C ALA A 7 20.61 8.61 -11.49
N LEU A 8 21.63 7.91 -11.07
CA LEU A 8 21.51 6.59 -10.46
C LEU A 8 22.14 6.60 -9.07
N ALA A 9 21.91 7.65 -8.34
CA ALA A 9 22.40 7.73 -6.97
C ALA A 9 21.91 6.53 -6.17
N PRO A 10 22.79 5.91 -5.39
CA PRO A 10 22.36 4.82 -4.52
C PRO A 10 21.34 5.32 -3.52
N ALA A 11 20.51 4.42 -3.02
CA ALA A 11 19.57 4.76 -1.97
C ALA A 11 20.34 5.32 -0.78
N THR A 12 19.88 6.45 -0.26
CA THR A 12 20.43 7.01 0.98
C THR A 12 19.92 6.18 2.15
N SER A 13 20.53 6.35 3.32
CA SER A 13 20.03 5.68 4.52
C SER A 13 18.59 6.08 4.80
N GLU A 14 18.21 7.30 4.47
CA GLU A 14 16.85 7.79 4.67
C GLU A 14 15.86 7.12 3.72
N THR A 15 16.19 6.99 2.43
CA THR A 15 15.30 6.32 1.48
C THR A 15 15.22 4.82 1.75
N ALA A 16 16.33 4.19 2.12
CA ALA A 16 16.33 2.77 2.48
C ALA A 16 15.49 2.53 3.73
N ALA A 17 15.58 3.40 4.73
CA ALA A 17 14.78 3.30 5.94
C ALA A 17 13.29 3.48 5.64
N ALA A 18 12.94 4.42 4.75
CA ALA A 18 11.55 4.64 4.36
C ALA A 18 10.98 3.41 3.66
N ALA A 19 11.74 2.79 2.74
CA ALA A 19 11.31 1.57 2.07
C ALA A 19 11.07 0.45 3.08
N GLU A 20 11.96 0.29 4.05
CA GLU A 20 11.82 -0.75 5.07
C GLU A 20 10.58 -0.52 5.93
N ILE A 21 10.32 0.72 6.34
CA ILE A 21 9.13 1.08 7.12
C ILE A 21 7.87 0.65 6.38
N VAL A 22 7.80 0.99 5.08
CA VAL A 22 6.63 0.66 4.26
C VAL A 22 6.48 -0.86 4.12
N GLU A 23 7.55 -1.57 3.87
CA GLU A 23 7.49 -3.03 3.71
C GLU A 23 7.06 -3.71 5.01
N ARG A 24 7.56 -3.24 6.15
CA ARG A 24 7.12 -3.76 7.44
C ARG A 24 5.66 -3.45 7.72
N PHE A 25 5.22 -2.24 7.38
CA PHE A 25 3.81 -1.88 7.48
C PHE A 25 2.94 -2.84 6.67
N LEU A 26 3.32 -3.11 5.43
CA LEU A 26 2.55 -3.99 4.55
C LEU A 26 2.50 -5.42 5.07
N VAL A 27 3.60 -5.93 5.61
CA VAL A 27 3.62 -7.27 6.20
C VAL A 27 2.64 -7.35 7.37
N ALA A 28 2.65 -6.35 8.26
CA ALA A 28 1.72 -6.29 9.38
C ALA A 28 0.27 -6.20 8.90
N SER A 29 0.03 -5.43 7.85
CA SER A 29 -1.31 -5.26 7.27
C SER A 29 -1.86 -6.56 6.70
N MET A 30 -1.00 -7.43 6.20
CA MET A 30 -1.41 -8.70 5.58
C MET A 30 -1.77 -9.79 6.58
N VAL A 31 -1.31 -9.69 7.83
CA VAL A 31 -1.61 -10.69 8.87
C VAL A 31 -3.12 -10.90 9.04
N PRO A 32 -4.05 -9.94 9.16
CA PRO A 32 -3.87 -8.52 9.41
C PRO A 32 -3.65 -8.22 10.92
N ASP A 33 -2.72 -7.35 11.17
CA ASP A 33 -2.43 -6.87 12.52
C ASP A 33 -2.42 -5.34 12.49
N PRO A 34 -3.60 -4.70 12.54
CA PRO A 34 -3.69 -3.26 12.38
C PRO A 34 -3.01 -2.47 13.50
N GLU A 35 -2.91 -3.03 14.69
CA GLU A 35 -2.25 -2.30 15.80
C GLU A 35 -0.75 -2.25 15.59
N THR A 36 -0.13 -3.33 15.13
CA THR A 36 1.29 -3.30 14.76
C THR A 36 1.50 -2.41 13.54
N ALA A 37 0.63 -2.50 12.54
CA ALA A 37 0.69 -1.64 11.36
C ALA A 37 0.67 -0.16 11.76
N ALA A 38 -0.17 0.20 12.70
CA ALA A 38 -0.29 1.59 13.17
C ALA A 38 1.00 2.13 13.78
N THR A 39 1.87 1.26 14.30
CA THR A 39 3.13 1.73 14.89
C THR A 39 4.07 2.37 13.86
N PHE A 40 3.85 2.09 12.57
CA PHE A 40 4.65 2.68 11.50
C PHE A 40 4.04 3.97 10.96
N MET A 41 2.88 4.37 11.45
CA MET A 41 2.13 5.53 10.96
C MET A 41 2.12 6.66 11.97
N ALA A 42 2.07 7.89 11.45
CA ALA A 42 1.86 9.07 12.30
C ALA A 42 0.45 9.04 12.88
N PRO A 43 0.23 9.66 14.06
CA PRO A 43 -1.10 9.68 14.67
C PRO A 43 -2.17 10.34 13.80
N ASP A 44 -1.78 11.28 12.94
CA ASP A 44 -2.67 12.01 12.06
C ASP A 44 -2.58 11.53 10.61
N VAL A 45 -2.18 10.29 10.40
CA VAL A 45 -2.02 9.73 9.05
C VAL A 45 -3.31 9.86 8.25
N ALA A 46 -3.15 10.19 6.96
CA ALA A 46 -4.26 10.25 6.01
C ALA A 46 -4.19 9.01 5.11
N ILE A 47 -5.18 8.14 5.19
CA ILE A 47 -5.27 6.93 4.38
C ILE A 47 -6.43 7.10 3.41
N THR A 48 -6.17 6.94 2.12
CA THR A 48 -7.20 7.03 1.08
C THR A 48 -7.17 5.77 0.23
N PHE A 49 -8.28 5.07 0.19
CA PHE A 49 -8.45 3.87 -0.63
C PHE A 49 -9.12 4.22 -1.97
N THR A 50 -9.12 3.24 -2.85
CA THR A 50 -9.73 3.37 -4.18
C THR A 50 -11.16 3.93 -4.04
N GLY A 51 -11.47 4.90 -4.90
CA GLY A 51 -12.76 5.58 -4.85
C GLY A 51 -12.78 6.77 -3.91
N GLY A 52 -11.65 7.10 -3.29
CA GLY A 52 -11.55 8.26 -2.40
C GLY A 52 -12.03 7.99 -0.97
N ARG A 53 -12.16 6.73 -0.57
CA ARG A 53 -12.58 6.37 0.79
C ARG A 53 -11.46 6.69 1.76
N LYS A 54 -11.77 7.43 2.82
CA LYS A 54 -10.77 7.93 3.77
C LYS A 54 -10.86 7.23 5.11
N PHE A 55 -9.68 6.93 5.66
CA PHE A 55 -9.54 6.32 6.98
C PHE A 55 -8.43 7.05 7.73
N SER A 56 -8.52 7.05 9.05
CA SER A 56 -7.51 7.68 9.91
C SER A 56 -6.71 6.67 10.73
N HIS A 57 -7.03 5.38 10.61
CA HIS A 57 -6.31 4.32 11.34
C HIS A 57 -6.38 3.01 10.56
N PRO A 58 -5.31 2.20 10.56
CA PRO A 58 -5.31 0.89 9.88
C PRO A 58 -6.45 -0.03 10.29
N ARG A 59 -6.92 0.05 11.53
CA ARG A 59 -8.04 -0.77 12.01
C ARG A 59 -9.30 -0.55 11.18
N ASP A 60 -9.56 0.68 10.76
CA ASP A 60 -10.73 1.01 9.95
C ASP A 60 -10.57 0.51 8.52
N ALA A 61 -9.36 0.61 7.98
CA ALA A 61 -9.05 0.07 6.66
C ALA A 61 -9.15 -1.45 6.65
N THR A 62 -8.69 -2.11 7.72
CA THR A 62 -8.81 -3.56 7.88
C THR A 62 -10.28 -3.98 7.94
N ALA A 63 -11.09 -3.24 8.71
CA ALA A 63 -12.53 -3.52 8.79
C ALA A 63 -13.21 -3.36 7.42
N PHE A 64 -12.83 -2.35 6.66
CA PHE A 64 -13.34 -2.16 5.31
C PHE A 64 -12.96 -3.34 4.40
N ASN A 65 -11.71 -3.78 4.46
CA ASN A 65 -11.26 -4.93 3.67
C ASN A 65 -12.02 -6.19 4.05
N ALA A 66 -12.33 -6.39 5.33
CA ALA A 66 -13.09 -7.55 5.79
C ALA A 66 -14.53 -7.56 5.25
N MET A 67 -15.08 -6.39 4.90
CA MET A 67 -16.38 -6.31 4.25
C MET A 67 -16.30 -6.70 2.77
N ARG A 68 -15.15 -6.51 2.16
CA ARG A 68 -14.94 -6.68 0.72
C ARG A 68 -14.41 -8.08 0.37
N TYR A 69 -13.51 -8.59 1.21
CA TYR A 69 -12.85 -9.88 0.98
C TYR A 69 -13.08 -10.81 2.17
N LYS A 70 -13.11 -12.11 1.91
CA LYS A 70 -13.00 -13.09 3.00
C LYS A 70 -11.61 -12.98 3.62
N TRP A 71 -10.61 -12.90 2.76
CA TRP A 71 -9.24 -12.53 3.13
C TRP A 71 -8.52 -12.04 1.87
N VAL A 72 -7.48 -11.23 2.07
CA VAL A 72 -6.69 -10.68 0.98
C VAL A 72 -5.24 -10.52 1.42
N LYS A 73 -4.32 -10.86 0.52
CA LYS A 73 -2.90 -10.67 0.73
C LYS A 73 -2.28 -10.08 -0.53
N LYS A 74 -1.06 -9.57 -0.37
CA LYS A 74 -0.30 -8.98 -1.46
C LYS A 74 0.85 -9.88 -1.85
N LEU A 75 1.04 -10.05 -3.15
CA LEU A 75 2.28 -10.55 -3.72
C LEU A 75 3.06 -9.30 -4.11
N MET A 76 3.94 -8.85 -3.23
CA MET A 76 4.73 -7.64 -3.45
C MET A 76 5.78 -7.89 -4.50
N ALA A 77 5.77 -7.11 -5.56
CA ALA A 77 6.69 -7.29 -6.68
C ALA A 77 7.82 -6.27 -6.65
N ARG A 78 7.52 -5.01 -6.30
CA ARG A 78 8.51 -3.95 -6.43
C ARG A 78 8.24 -2.80 -5.46
N THR A 79 9.32 -2.27 -4.89
CA THR A 79 9.28 -1.05 -4.07
C THR A 79 10.18 -0.02 -4.75
N ASP A 80 9.62 1.15 -5.06
CA ASP A 80 10.36 2.26 -5.65
C ASP A 80 10.31 3.44 -4.68
N VAL A 81 11.41 4.18 -4.60
CA VAL A 81 11.50 5.34 -3.71
C VAL A 81 11.86 6.57 -4.51
N SER A 82 11.31 7.71 -4.07
CA SER A 82 11.62 9.00 -4.65
C SER A 82 11.87 9.98 -3.51
N PRO A 83 13.11 10.45 -3.33
CA PRO A 83 13.39 11.41 -2.28
C PRO A 83 12.74 12.75 -2.61
N GLY A 84 12.13 13.35 -1.60
CA GLY A 84 11.52 14.65 -1.70
C GLY A 84 12.14 15.61 -0.71
N ASN A 85 11.54 16.79 -0.61
CA ASN A 85 12.02 17.81 0.28
C ASN A 85 11.51 17.55 1.69
N GLY A 86 12.34 16.95 2.54
CA GLY A 86 11.97 16.60 3.91
C GLY A 86 11.09 15.35 4.01
N GLU A 87 10.93 14.60 2.92
CA GLU A 87 10.12 13.41 2.92
C GLU A 87 10.59 12.43 1.85
N THR A 88 10.14 11.19 1.95
CA THR A 88 10.40 10.18 0.93
C THR A 88 9.05 9.64 0.44
N ILE A 89 8.87 9.58 -0.86
CA ILE A 89 7.70 8.95 -1.46
C ILE A 89 8.08 7.50 -1.76
N VAL A 90 7.26 6.56 -1.32
CA VAL A 90 7.49 5.13 -1.54
C VAL A 90 6.31 4.56 -2.29
N TYR A 91 6.59 3.88 -3.39
CA TYR A 91 5.58 3.13 -4.14
C TYR A 91 5.84 1.66 -3.95
N ASN A 92 4.79 0.91 -3.62
CA ASN A 92 4.86 -0.54 -3.61
C ASN A 92 3.82 -1.07 -4.59
N THR A 93 4.23 -1.95 -5.47
CA THR A 93 3.37 -2.49 -6.52
C THR A 93 3.46 -4.01 -6.54
N GLY A 94 2.41 -4.61 -7.06
CA GLY A 94 2.30 -6.06 -7.18
C GLY A 94 0.88 -6.46 -7.49
N THR A 95 0.48 -7.61 -6.97
CA THR A 95 -0.87 -8.12 -7.18
C THR A 95 -1.48 -8.58 -5.87
N LEU A 96 -2.80 -8.56 -5.82
CA LEU A 96 -3.57 -9.08 -4.70
C LEU A 96 -4.03 -10.49 -5.03
N TYR A 97 -4.12 -11.33 -4.00
CA TYR A 97 -4.72 -12.65 -4.09
C TYR A 97 -5.48 -12.95 -2.81
N GLY A 98 -6.45 -13.81 -2.90
CA GLY A 98 -7.26 -14.15 -1.73
C GLY A 98 -8.54 -14.87 -2.11
N GLU A 99 -9.58 -14.64 -1.31
CA GLU A 99 -10.90 -15.19 -1.55
C GLU A 99 -11.97 -14.12 -1.32
N TRP A 100 -12.96 -14.12 -2.19
CA TRP A 100 -14.18 -13.34 -1.99
C TRP A 100 -15.01 -14.01 -0.89
N HIS A 101 -16.03 -13.33 -0.39
CA HIS A 101 -16.87 -13.88 0.67
C HIS A 101 -17.59 -15.18 0.31
N ASP A 102 -17.84 -15.41 -0.97
CA ASP A 102 -18.46 -16.66 -1.42
C ASP A 102 -17.45 -17.82 -1.53
N GLY A 103 -16.18 -17.58 -1.16
CA GLY A 103 -15.14 -18.59 -1.20
C GLY A 103 -14.44 -18.71 -2.55
N THR A 104 -14.85 -17.93 -3.56
CA THR A 104 -14.18 -17.95 -4.85
C THR A 104 -12.79 -17.32 -4.72
N ALA A 105 -11.77 -18.04 -5.15
CA ALA A 105 -10.40 -17.54 -5.13
C ALA A 105 -10.20 -16.48 -6.23
N PHE A 106 -9.31 -15.54 -5.96
CA PHE A 106 -8.87 -14.55 -6.96
C PHE A 106 -7.38 -14.31 -6.84
N GLU A 107 -6.79 -13.88 -7.94
CA GLU A 107 -5.38 -13.48 -7.99
C GLU A 107 -5.16 -12.54 -9.16
N GLY A 108 -4.02 -11.86 -9.16
CA GLY A 108 -3.65 -11.02 -10.29
C GLY A 108 -4.29 -9.64 -10.29
N ASN A 109 -5.03 -9.27 -9.27
CA ASN A 109 -5.55 -7.90 -9.13
C ASN A 109 -4.37 -6.98 -8.89
N ARG A 110 -4.07 -6.10 -9.84
CA ARG A 110 -2.92 -5.19 -9.70
C ARG A 110 -3.21 -4.17 -8.62
N TYR A 111 -2.16 -3.77 -7.92
CA TYR A 111 -2.27 -2.66 -6.97
C TYR A 111 -1.07 -1.73 -7.06
N VAL A 112 -1.31 -0.47 -6.70
CA VAL A 112 -0.29 0.53 -6.44
C VAL A 112 -0.63 1.15 -5.10
N ASP A 113 0.29 1.06 -4.16
CA ASP A 113 0.18 1.75 -2.88
C ASP A 113 1.27 2.82 -2.84
N ARG A 114 0.87 4.06 -2.58
CA ARG A 114 1.79 5.19 -2.50
C ARG A 114 1.83 5.70 -1.08
N PHE A 115 3.03 5.87 -0.56
CA PHE A 115 3.23 6.30 0.83
C PHE A 115 4.09 7.55 0.86
N VAL A 116 3.78 8.46 1.78
CA VAL A 116 4.66 9.58 2.13
C VAL A 116 5.22 9.27 3.51
N VAL A 117 6.54 9.19 3.61
CA VAL A 117 7.24 8.93 4.87
C VAL A 117 7.98 10.20 5.27
N ARG A 118 7.74 10.67 6.48
CA ARG A 118 8.36 11.88 7.02
C ARG A 118 8.68 11.64 8.49
N GLY A 119 9.92 11.99 8.88
CA GLY A 119 10.33 11.80 10.27
C GLY A 119 10.23 10.37 10.76
N GLY A 120 10.49 9.39 9.86
CA GLY A 120 10.44 7.98 10.23
C GLY A 120 9.06 7.38 10.37
N GLN A 121 8.01 8.09 9.93
CA GLN A 121 6.62 7.63 10.02
C GLN A 121 5.90 7.83 8.70
N ILE A 122 4.96 6.93 8.41
CA ILE A 122 4.06 7.08 7.27
C ILE A 122 3.03 8.16 7.64
N VAL A 123 3.00 9.25 6.87
CA VAL A 123 2.05 10.34 7.11
C VAL A 123 0.89 10.32 6.12
N GLN A 124 1.03 9.61 5.01
CA GLN A 124 -0.01 9.51 3.99
C GLN A 124 0.12 8.16 3.27
N MET A 125 -1.02 7.55 2.98
CA MET A 125 -1.09 6.32 2.21
C MET A 125 -2.25 6.44 1.23
N ASP A 126 -1.97 6.20 -0.04
CA ASP A 126 -2.98 6.19 -1.10
C ASP A 126 -2.95 4.82 -1.79
N VAL A 127 -4.12 4.25 -2.01
CA VAL A 127 -4.26 2.88 -2.50
C VAL A 127 -5.12 2.86 -3.75
N TRP A 128 -4.62 2.18 -4.79
CA TRP A 128 -5.36 1.91 -6.03
C TRP A 128 -5.22 0.44 -6.37
N ASN A 129 -6.30 -0.20 -6.77
CA ASN A 129 -6.23 -1.59 -7.21
C ASN A 129 -7.39 -1.95 -8.12
N ASP A 130 -7.26 -3.13 -8.75
CA ASP A 130 -8.21 -3.64 -9.74
C ASP A 130 -9.41 -4.36 -9.12
N SER A 131 -9.56 -4.41 -7.79
CA SER A 131 -10.60 -5.25 -7.18
C SER A 131 -12.01 -4.88 -7.61
N ALA A 132 -12.30 -3.58 -7.70
CA ALA A 132 -13.63 -3.14 -8.15
C ALA A 132 -13.90 -3.58 -9.58
N GLU A 133 -12.91 -3.52 -10.46
CA GLU A 133 -13.02 -4.00 -11.84
C GLU A 133 -13.35 -5.49 -11.86
N ARG A 134 -12.69 -6.28 -10.99
CA ARG A 134 -12.96 -7.71 -10.91
C ARG A 134 -14.40 -8.00 -10.46
N VAL A 135 -14.92 -7.19 -9.53
CA VAL A 135 -16.30 -7.31 -9.08
C VAL A 135 -17.26 -6.99 -10.23
N LEU A 136 -17.00 -5.94 -11.01
CA LEU A 136 -17.82 -5.59 -12.17
C LEU A 136 -17.86 -6.73 -13.19
N VAL A 137 -16.72 -7.35 -13.45
CA VAL A 137 -16.65 -8.50 -14.35
C VAL A 137 -17.51 -9.66 -13.83
N ARG A 138 -17.45 -9.95 -12.52
CA ARG A 138 -18.26 -11.01 -11.92
C ARG A 138 -19.75 -10.72 -12.03
N MET A 139 -20.12 -9.44 -12.03
CA MET A 139 -21.52 -9.01 -12.18
C MET A 139 -21.95 -8.93 -13.64
N ASP A 140 -21.06 -9.32 -14.57
CA ASP A 140 -21.30 -9.26 -16.00
C ASP A 140 -21.64 -7.85 -16.49
N ILE A 141 -21.00 -6.86 -15.88
CA ILE A 141 -21.15 -5.47 -16.29
C ILE A 141 -19.93 -5.13 -17.16
N GLU A 142 -20.19 -4.75 -18.41
CA GLU A 142 -19.14 -4.37 -19.34
C GLU A 142 -19.09 -2.85 -19.49
N ALA A 143 -17.84 -2.38 -19.64
CA ALA A 143 -17.62 -0.96 -19.88
C ALA A 143 -17.92 -0.61 -21.35
#